data_120980d72ce1c7a877ad08accda2115e
#
_entry.id   120980d72ce1c7a877ad08accda2115e
#
_cell.length_a   1.000
_cell.length_b   1.000
_cell.length_c   1.000
_cell.angle_alpha   90.00
_cell.angle_beta   90.00
_cell.angle_gamma   90.00
#
_symmetry.space_group_name_H-M   'P 1'
#
loop_
_entity.id
_entity.type
_entity.pdbx_description
1 polymer ?
#
loop_
_entity_poly.entity_id
_entity_poly.type
_entity_poly.pdbx_seq_one_letter_code
_entity_poly.pdbx_strand_id
1 'polypeptide(L)'
;EKTSVPALIEEIYTFLRQADSREVNDLFRAYDKAQAAGDQAKAAELLARAESHQTHVVPIIADIDAGFGNAEATYLLAKKMIEAGACALQIENQVSDEKQCGHQDGKVTVPHEDFIQKIRAIRYAFLELGVPEGIIVTRTDSLGAGLTKQIAYSREPGDLGDQYNAFLDCEEITAGQAKDGDVLIRREGRLLRPKRLPSNLYQFRPGTGADRCVLDSITSLQNGADLLWIETEKPHVEQIASMMDRVREVVPNAKLVYNNS
;
A
#
# COMPACT_ATOMS: atom_id res chain seq x y z
N GLU A 1 4.93 -12.73 -11.86
CA GLU A 1 4.85 -12.25 -10.48
C GLU A 1 3.66 -12.78 -9.70
N LYS A 2 2.49 -12.99 -10.34
CA LYS A 2 1.31 -13.62 -9.68
C LYS A 2 1.57 -15.03 -9.13
N THR A 3 2.70 -15.63 -9.44
CA THR A 3 3.10 -16.96 -8.98
C THR A 3 4.47 -16.98 -8.32
N SER A 4 5.42 -16.16 -8.77
CA SER A 4 6.79 -16.16 -8.24
C SER A 4 6.88 -15.58 -6.84
N VAL A 5 6.23 -14.44 -6.58
CA VAL A 5 6.26 -13.80 -5.25
C VAL A 5 5.51 -14.62 -4.21
N PRO A 6 4.27 -15.11 -4.45
CA PRO A 6 3.63 -16.05 -3.52
C PRO A 6 4.47 -17.29 -3.24
N ALA A 7 5.10 -17.91 -4.26
CA ALA A 7 5.97 -19.06 -4.06
C ALA A 7 7.19 -18.74 -3.19
N LEU A 8 7.80 -17.58 -3.36
CA LEU A 8 8.92 -17.13 -2.52
C LEU A 8 8.48 -16.91 -1.06
N ILE A 9 7.31 -16.31 -0.85
CA ILE A 9 6.75 -16.11 0.49
C ILE A 9 6.52 -17.45 1.16
N GLU A 10 5.90 -18.41 0.47
CA GLU A 10 5.64 -19.75 0.97
C GLU A 10 6.95 -20.49 1.32
N GLU A 11 7.97 -20.37 0.49
CA GLU A 11 9.29 -20.94 0.73
C GLU A 11 9.92 -20.36 2.00
N ILE A 12 9.99 -19.02 2.13
CA ILE A 12 10.54 -18.33 3.30
C ILE A 12 9.77 -18.74 4.57
N TYR A 13 8.45 -18.67 4.53
CA TYR A 13 7.60 -19.03 5.67
C TYR A 13 7.80 -20.50 6.10
N THR A 14 7.90 -21.40 5.13
CA THR A 14 8.14 -22.82 5.38
C THR A 14 9.50 -23.05 6.03
N PHE A 15 10.56 -22.40 5.54
CA PHE A 15 11.90 -22.52 6.14
C PHE A 15 11.94 -22.00 7.57
N LEU A 16 11.32 -20.87 7.86
CA LEU A 16 11.25 -20.30 9.21
C LEU A 16 10.53 -21.25 10.18
N ARG A 17 9.40 -21.81 9.78
CA ARG A 17 8.67 -22.81 10.56
C ARG A 17 9.46 -24.11 10.76
N GLN A 18 10.20 -24.56 9.76
CA GLN A 18 11.06 -25.74 9.89
C GLN A 18 12.21 -25.48 10.84
N ALA A 19 12.78 -24.27 10.87
CA ALA A 19 13.81 -23.90 11.83
C ALA A 19 13.28 -24.00 13.26
N ASP A 20 12.11 -23.43 13.56
CA ASP A 20 11.44 -23.54 14.85
C ASP A 20 11.22 -25.00 15.24
N SER A 21 10.60 -25.79 14.35
CA SER A 21 10.31 -27.20 14.63
C SER A 21 11.57 -28.02 14.91
N ARG A 22 12.67 -27.74 14.20
CA ARG A 22 13.94 -28.42 14.42
C ARG A 22 14.53 -28.09 15.79
N GLU A 23 14.61 -26.78 16.11
CA GLU A 23 15.19 -26.33 17.38
C GLU A 23 14.41 -26.87 18.58
N VAL A 24 13.08 -26.72 18.57
CA VAL A 24 12.22 -27.25 19.63
C VAL A 24 12.34 -28.76 19.78
N ASN A 25 12.34 -29.50 18.66
CA ASN A 25 12.51 -30.94 18.69
C ASN A 25 13.89 -31.35 19.24
N ASP A 26 14.95 -30.65 18.91
CA ASP A 26 16.30 -30.93 19.43
C ASP A 26 16.40 -30.66 20.95
N LEU A 27 15.73 -29.60 21.44
CA LEU A 27 15.59 -29.32 22.87
C LEU A 27 14.85 -30.44 23.59
N PHE A 28 13.71 -30.91 23.08
CA PHE A 28 12.96 -32.01 23.68
C PHE A 28 13.72 -33.34 23.62
N ARG A 29 14.42 -33.67 22.54
CA ARG A 29 15.29 -34.84 22.46
C ARG A 29 16.44 -34.81 23.49
N ALA A 30 17.03 -33.63 23.71
CA ALA A 30 18.05 -33.42 24.72
C ALA A 30 17.45 -33.54 26.14
N TYR A 31 16.27 -33.03 26.37
CA TYR A 31 15.50 -33.17 27.60
C TYR A 31 15.24 -34.64 27.92
N ASP A 32 14.74 -35.43 26.99
CA ASP A 32 14.46 -36.85 27.17
C ASP A 32 15.76 -37.64 27.55
N LYS A 33 16.89 -37.33 26.91
CA LYS A 33 18.18 -37.90 27.22
C LYS A 33 18.65 -37.55 28.64
N ALA A 34 18.48 -36.30 29.06
CA ALA A 34 18.85 -35.87 30.42
C ALA A 34 17.96 -36.54 31.47
N GLN A 35 16.68 -36.68 31.22
CA GLN A 35 15.72 -37.38 32.06
C GLN A 35 16.11 -38.85 32.21
N ALA A 36 16.43 -39.54 31.12
CA ALA A 36 16.86 -40.94 31.12
C ALA A 36 18.19 -41.15 31.84
N ALA A 37 19.06 -40.16 31.85
CA ALA A 37 20.34 -40.18 32.58
C ALA A 37 20.20 -39.79 34.07
N GLY A 38 19.01 -39.38 34.52
CA GLY A 38 18.76 -38.91 35.89
C GLY A 38 19.29 -37.51 36.19
N ASP A 39 19.73 -36.78 35.20
CA ASP A 39 20.22 -35.39 35.32
C ASP A 39 19.04 -34.41 35.35
N GLN A 40 18.43 -34.30 36.53
CA GLN A 40 17.24 -33.45 36.74
C GLN A 40 17.54 -31.95 36.54
N ALA A 41 18.74 -31.49 36.86
CA ALA A 41 19.12 -30.10 36.69
C ALA A 41 19.19 -29.72 35.19
N LYS A 42 19.84 -30.58 34.41
CA LYS A 42 19.93 -30.37 32.94
C LYS A 42 18.57 -30.50 32.24
N ALA A 43 17.75 -31.44 32.69
CA ALA A 43 16.40 -31.61 32.17
C ALA A 43 15.55 -30.36 32.42
N ALA A 44 15.58 -29.79 33.64
CA ALA A 44 14.86 -28.56 33.96
C ALA A 44 15.34 -27.37 33.12
N GLU A 45 16.64 -27.20 32.91
CA GLU A 45 17.21 -26.16 32.03
C GLU A 45 16.68 -26.26 30.59
N LEU A 46 16.71 -27.49 30.02
CA LEU A 46 16.28 -27.73 28.64
C LEU A 46 14.78 -27.52 28.45
N LEU A 47 13.97 -27.90 29.43
CA LEU A 47 12.53 -27.64 29.40
C LEU A 47 12.24 -26.14 29.45
N ALA A 48 12.91 -25.42 30.34
CA ALA A 48 12.75 -23.96 30.42
C ALA A 48 13.15 -23.26 29.11
N ARG A 49 14.20 -23.74 28.42
CA ARG A 49 14.59 -23.22 27.11
C ARG A 49 13.55 -23.55 26.05
N ALA A 50 12.97 -24.75 26.05
CA ALA A 50 11.91 -25.11 25.11
C ALA A 50 10.63 -24.27 25.33
N GLU A 51 10.24 -24.03 26.60
CA GLU A 51 9.07 -23.23 26.96
C GLU A 51 9.25 -21.74 26.67
N SER A 52 10.50 -21.24 26.73
CA SER A 52 10.84 -19.84 26.41
C SER A 52 11.31 -19.64 24.97
N HIS A 53 11.15 -20.64 24.11
CA HIS A 53 11.57 -20.54 22.71
C HIS A 53 10.89 -19.38 22.01
N GLN A 54 11.70 -18.55 21.34
CA GLN A 54 11.21 -17.46 20.51
C GLN A 54 11.17 -17.94 19.06
N THR A 55 10.01 -17.80 18.44
CA THR A 55 9.81 -18.20 17.05
C THR A 55 10.75 -17.48 16.09
N HIS A 56 11.26 -18.19 15.10
CA HIS A 56 11.98 -17.61 13.96
C HIS A 56 11.04 -17.00 12.91
N VAL A 57 9.73 -17.28 13.01
CA VAL A 57 8.74 -16.71 12.10
C VAL A 57 8.58 -15.23 12.38
N VAL A 58 9.09 -14.41 11.48
CA VAL A 58 8.93 -12.94 11.49
C VAL A 58 7.82 -12.51 10.55
N PRO A 59 7.19 -11.34 10.79
CA PRO A 59 6.20 -10.79 9.88
C PRO A 59 6.75 -10.62 8.46
N ILE A 60 6.03 -11.13 7.46
CA ILE A 60 6.37 -10.97 6.04
C ILE A 60 5.47 -9.88 5.46
N ILE A 61 6.09 -8.80 5.00
CA ILE A 61 5.43 -7.73 4.26
C ILE A 61 5.68 -7.98 2.78
N ALA A 62 4.62 -8.23 2.02
CA ALA A 62 4.72 -8.44 0.58
C ALA A 62 4.39 -7.14 -0.18
N ASP A 63 5.30 -6.76 -1.08
CA ASP A 63 5.05 -5.70 -2.04
C ASP A 63 4.21 -6.26 -3.21
N ILE A 64 3.08 -5.64 -3.48
CA ILE A 64 2.21 -5.99 -4.59
C ILE A 64 2.18 -4.88 -5.67
N ASP A 65 3.19 -4.00 -5.66
CA ASP A 65 3.28 -2.86 -6.58
C ASP A 65 1.95 -2.07 -6.64
N ALA A 66 1.43 -1.81 -7.81
CA ALA A 66 0.13 -1.14 -8.02
C ALA A 66 -1.06 -2.12 -8.11
N GLY A 67 -0.90 -3.39 -7.67
CA GLY A 67 -1.94 -4.42 -7.64
C GLY A 67 -2.14 -5.19 -8.96
N PHE A 68 -1.30 -4.95 -9.98
CA PHE A 68 -1.31 -5.64 -11.28
C PHE A 68 -2.66 -5.65 -12.01
N GLY A 69 -3.40 -4.56 -11.91
CA GLY A 69 -4.67 -4.39 -12.61
C GLY A 69 -5.69 -3.58 -11.80
N ASN A 70 -6.96 -3.93 -11.94
CA ASN A 70 -8.09 -3.34 -11.21
C ASN A 70 -8.26 -3.96 -9.80
N ALA A 71 -9.34 -3.61 -9.11
CA ALA A 71 -9.62 -4.10 -7.78
C ALA A 71 -9.77 -5.63 -7.71
N GLU A 72 -10.39 -6.26 -8.72
CA GLU A 72 -10.55 -7.72 -8.77
C GLU A 72 -9.21 -8.43 -8.94
N ALA A 73 -8.33 -7.93 -9.80
CA ALA A 73 -6.98 -8.47 -9.97
C ALA A 73 -6.16 -8.32 -8.68
N THR A 74 -6.27 -7.16 -8.03
CA THR A 74 -5.63 -6.88 -6.73
C THR A 74 -6.14 -7.84 -5.64
N TYR A 75 -7.45 -8.08 -5.56
CA TYR A 75 -8.05 -9.03 -4.64
C TYR A 75 -7.50 -10.45 -4.82
N LEU A 76 -7.47 -10.95 -6.06
CA LEU A 76 -6.95 -12.29 -6.36
C LEU A 76 -5.46 -12.43 -6.04
N LEU A 77 -4.67 -11.37 -6.27
CA LEU A 77 -3.26 -11.35 -5.89
C LEU A 77 -3.08 -11.32 -4.37
N ALA A 78 -3.82 -10.45 -3.68
CA ALA A 78 -3.80 -10.35 -2.23
C ALA A 78 -4.10 -11.71 -1.56
N LYS A 79 -5.13 -12.41 -2.00
CA LYS A 79 -5.45 -13.76 -1.50
C LYS A 79 -4.24 -14.70 -1.61
N LYS A 80 -3.60 -14.75 -2.76
CA LYS A 80 -2.43 -15.63 -2.96
C LYS A 80 -1.26 -15.28 -2.05
N MET A 81 -1.01 -13.99 -1.82
CA MET A 81 0.06 -13.54 -0.92
C MET A 81 -0.24 -13.91 0.54
N ILE A 82 -1.49 -13.71 0.98
CA ILE A 82 -1.94 -14.03 2.34
C ILE A 82 -1.92 -15.54 2.56
N GLU A 83 -2.45 -16.34 1.63
CA GLU A 83 -2.41 -17.81 1.68
C GLU A 83 -0.98 -18.36 1.72
N ALA A 84 -0.03 -17.69 1.07
CA ALA A 84 1.39 -18.03 1.10
C ALA A 84 2.09 -17.69 2.43
N GLY A 85 1.49 -16.83 3.28
CA GLY A 85 2.02 -16.48 4.59
C GLY A 85 2.36 -14.99 4.80
N ALA A 86 2.02 -14.11 3.86
CA ALA A 86 2.17 -12.67 4.08
C ALA A 86 1.16 -12.18 5.13
N CYS A 87 1.63 -11.43 6.12
CA CYS A 87 0.78 -10.80 7.13
C CYS A 87 0.54 -9.32 6.86
N ALA A 88 1.28 -8.72 5.95
CA ALA A 88 1.11 -7.35 5.51
C ALA A 88 1.30 -7.24 3.99
N LEU A 89 0.53 -6.35 3.36
CA LEU A 89 0.63 -6.06 1.94
C LEU A 89 0.88 -4.58 1.74
N GLN A 90 1.87 -4.24 0.90
CA GLN A 90 2.15 -2.88 0.48
C GLN A 90 1.61 -2.68 -0.93
N ILE A 91 0.88 -1.59 -1.14
CA ILE A 91 0.34 -1.19 -2.44
C ILE A 91 0.58 0.30 -2.70
N GLU A 92 0.80 0.66 -3.96
CA GLU A 92 1.02 2.04 -4.38
C GLU A 92 -0.04 2.55 -5.37
N ASN A 93 -0.18 3.87 -5.48
CA ASN A 93 -1.20 4.51 -6.30
C ASN A 93 -0.77 4.77 -7.76
N GLN A 94 0.31 4.18 -8.22
CA GLN A 94 0.69 4.26 -9.64
C GLN A 94 -0.26 3.43 -10.52
N VAL A 95 -0.28 3.75 -11.81
CA VAL A 95 -0.96 2.94 -12.83
C VAL A 95 -0.14 1.66 -13.06
N SER A 96 -0.78 0.49 -13.02
CA SER A 96 -0.09 -0.81 -12.99
C SER A 96 0.75 -1.11 -14.24
N ASP A 97 0.32 -0.66 -15.41
CA ASP A 97 1.00 -0.90 -16.71
C ASP A 97 2.04 0.18 -17.06
N GLU A 98 2.12 1.24 -16.25
CA GLU A 98 3.08 2.35 -16.42
C GLU A 98 3.91 2.59 -15.15
N LYS A 99 3.91 1.64 -14.22
CA LYS A 99 4.61 1.73 -12.94
C LYS A 99 6.10 1.89 -13.14
N GLN A 100 6.67 2.88 -12.45
CA GLN A 100 8.09 3.20 -12.46
C GLN A 100 8.66 3.18 -11.04
N CYS A 101 10.00 3.11 -10.95
CA CYS A 101 10.70 3.26 -9.68
C CYS A 101 10.35 4.61 -9.04
N GLY A 102 10.21 4.64 -7.71
CA GLY A 102 9.83 5.83 -6.96
C GLY A 102 10.73 7.05 -7.18
N HIS A 103 12.00 6.83 -7.52
CA HIS A 103 12.97 7.88 -7.79
C HIS A 103 12.96 8.42 -9.23
N GLN A 104 12.13 7.83 -10.12
CA GLN A 104 12.05 8.24 -11.52
C GLN A 104 10.96 9.30 -11.73
N ASP A 105 11.21 10.17 -12.71
CA ASP A 105 10.25 11.13 -13.21
C ASP A 105 9.21 10.48 -14.11
N GLY A 106 8.07 11.19 -14.33
CA GLY A 106 7.05 10.76 -15.27
C GLY A 106 6.09 9.71 -14.70
N LYS A 107 6.04 9.54 -13.39
CA LYS A 107 5.08 8.65 -12.74
C LYS A 107 3.64 9.07 -13.03
N VAL A 108 2.79 8.07 -13.24
CA VAL A 108 1.37 8.23 -13.54
C VAL A 108 0.55 7.61 -12.42
N THR A 109 -0.30 8.41 -11.77
CA THR A 109 -1.15 7.92 -10.67
C THR A 109 -2.58 7.64 -11.13
N VAL A 110 -3.26 6.74 -10.42
CA VAL A 110 -4.69 6.47 -10.56
C VAL A 110 -5.52 7.46 -9.74
N PRO A 111 -6.80 7.71 -10.09
CA PRO A 111 -7.73 8.45 -9.25
C PRO A 111 -7.96 7.78 -7.89
N HIS A 112 -8.35 8.55 -6.89
CA HIS A 112 -8.57 8.05 -5.54
C HIS A 112 -9.58 6.92 -5.47
N GLU A 113 -10.70 7.00 -6.19
CA GLU A 113 -11.72 5.96 -6.16
C GLU A 113 -11.16 4.59 -6.61
N ASP A 114 -10.31 4.55 -7.61
CA ASP A 114 -9.69 3.32 -8.10
C ASP A 114 -8.69 2.77 -7.05
N PHE A 115 -7.89 3.65 -6.46
CA PHE A 115 -6.95 3.25 -5.41
C PHE A 115 -7.66 2.75 -4.16
N ILE A 116 -8.72 3.43 -3.73
CA ILE A 116 -9.53 3.03 -2.58
C ILE A 116 -10.22 1.68 -2.83
N GLN A 117 -10.72 1.42 -4.04
CA GLN A 117 -11.29 0.11 -4.37
C GLN A 117 -10.25 -1.01 -4.25
N LYS A 118 -9.00 -0.78 -4.64
CA LYS A 118 -7.90 -1.73 -4.44
C LYS A 118 -7.60 -1.96 -2.95
N ILE A 119 -7.54 -0.91 -2.14
CA ILE A 119 -7.34 -1.02 -0.68
C ILE A 119 -8.46 -1.84 -0.05
N ARG A 120 -9.71 -1.55 -0.39
CA ARG A 120 -10.87 -2.31 0.09
C ARG A 120 -10.84 -3.77 -0.36
N ALA A 121 -10.39 -4.03 -1.58
CA ALA A 121 -10.22 -5.39 -2.11
C ALA A 121 -9.19 -6.20 -1.31
N ILE A 122 -8.07 -5.58 -0.92
CA ILE A 122 -7.07 -6.20 -0.05
C ILE A 122 -7.66 -6.46 1.35
N ARG A 123 -8.35 -5.48 1.93
CA ARG A 123 -8.99 -5.64 3.25
C ARG A 123 -10.02 -6.77 3.22
N TYR A 124 -10.81 -6.85 2.16
CA TYR A 124 -11.77 -7.94 1.97
C TYR A 124 -11.07 -9.31 1.89
N ALA A 125 -9.95 -9.41 1.17
CA ALA A 125 -9.17 -10.65 1.09
C ALA A 125 -8.66 -11.11 2.49
N PHE A 126 -8.16 -10.19 3.32
CA PHE A 126 -7.77 -10.50 4.69
C PHE A 126 -8.96 -11.01 5.52
N LEU A 127 -10.10 -10.33 5.45
CA LEU A 127 -11.30 -10.71 6.21
C LEU A 127 -11.85 -12.07 5.77
N GLU A 128 -11.92 -12.33 4.47
CA GLU A 128 -12.39 -13.60 3.90
C GLU A 128 -11.52 -14.77 4.32
N LEU A 129 -10.22 -14.58 4.40
CA LEU A 129 -9.26 -15.61 4.83
C LEU A 129 -9.14 -15.74 6.35
N GLY A 130 -9.92 -15.00 7.13
CA GLY A 130 -9.91 -15.06 8.58
C GLY A 130 -8.68 -14.44 9.24
N VAL A 131 -8.06 -13.46 8.58
CA VAL A 131 -6.89 -12.71 9.07
C VAL A 131 -7.24 -11.22 9.26
N PRO A 132 -8.17 -10.88 10.17
CA PRO A 132 -8.66 -9.50 10.32
C PRO A 132 -7.56 -8.52 10.75
N GLU A 133 -6.50 -8.99 11.40
CA GLU A 133 -5.35 -8.20 11.85
C GLU A 133 -4.30 -7.96 10.74
N GLY A 134 -4.55 -8.44 9.52
CA GLY A 134 -3.68 -8.22 8.37
C GLY A 134 -3.46 -6.74 8.11
N ILE A 135 -2.22 -6.34 7.84
CA ILE A 135 -1.81 -4.95 7.72
C ILE A 135 -1.74 -4.52 6.25
N ILE A 136 -2.28 -3.34 5.95
CA ILE A 136 -2.19 -2.71 4.64
C ILE A 136 -1.31 -1.46 4.74
N VAL A 137 -0.19 -1.48 4.01
CA VAL A 137 0.68 -0.32 3.84
C VAL A 137 0.35 0.34 2.50
N THR A 138 -0.09 1.59 2.54
CA THR A 138 -0.40 2.35 1.32
C THR A 138 0.70 3.34 1.02
N ARG A 139 1.31 3.19 -0.15
CA ARG A 139 2.31 4.11 -0.67
C ARG A 139 1.64 5.12 -1.59
N THR A 140 1.96 6.40 -1.43
CA THR A 140 1.61 7.45 -2.37
C THR A 140 2.86 7.95 -3.10
N ASP A 141 2.78 7.96 -4.42
CA ASP A 141 3.79 8.52 -5.33
C ASP A 141 3.43 9.93 -5.81
N SER A 142 2.35 10.51 -5.29
CA SER A 142 1.78 11.78 -5.76
C SER A 142 2.73 12.97 -5.60
N LEU A 143 3.73 12.90 -4.72
CA LEU A 143 4.70 13.98 -4.55
C LEU A 143 5.48 14.26 -5.85
N GLY A 144 6.00 13.21 -6.49
CA GLY A 144 6.75 13.29 -7.75
C GLY A 144 5.92 12.99 -9.00
N ALA A 145 4.67 12.52 -8.86
CA ALA A 145 3.83 12.19 -10.01
C ALA A 145 3.11 13.43 -10.56
N GLY A 146 3.43 13.80 -11.79
CA GLY A 146 2.80 14.93 -12.48
C GLY A 146 1.61 14.57 -13.37
N LEU A 147 1.31 13.29 -13.53
CA LEU A 147 0.40 12.78 -14.55
C LEU A 147 -0.66 11.81 -13.98
N THR A 148 -1.82 11.76 -14.64
CA THR A 148 -2.83 10.72 -14.43
C THR A 148 -3.40 10.24 -15.76
N LYS A 149 -3.83 8.98 -15.79
CA LYS A 149 -4.37 8.35 -17.00
C LYS A 149 -5.84 8.66 -17.22
N GLN A 150 -6.56 9.02 -16.17
CA GLN A 150 -8.00 9.27 -16.22
C GLN A 150 -8.42 10.37 -15.25
N ILE A 151 -9.61 10.90 -15.49
CA ILE A 151 -10.29 11.86 -14.63
C ILE A 151 -11.11 11.09 -13.62
N ALA A 152 -11.04 11.50 -12.35
CA ALA A 152 -11.83 10.91 -11.29
C ALA A 152 -13.34 11.17 -11.56
N TYR A 153 -14.15 10.15 -11.28
CA TYR A 153 -15.60 10.30 -11.36
C TYR A 153 -16.12 11.08 -10.16
N SER A 154 -16.85 12.14 -10.44
CA SER A 154 -17.48 12.99 -9.42
C SER A 154 -18.98 13.05 -9.65
N ARG A 155 -19.77 12.77 -8.63
CA ARG A 155 -21.25 12.86 -8.66
C ARG A 155 -21.71 14.19 -8.11
N GLU A 156 -21.10 14.58 -6.98
CA GLU A 156 -21.48 15.74 -6.21
C GLU A 156 -20.28 16.66 -5.98
N PRO A 157 -20.48 17.98 -5.88
CA PRO A 157 -19.41 18.87 -5.45
C PRO A 157 -18.84 18.46 -4.10
N GLY A 158 -17.51 18.38 -4.02
CA GLY A 158 -16.79 18.05 -2.80
C GLY A 158 -16.69 16.55 -2.49
N ASP A 159 -17.22 15.65 -3.32
CA ASP A 159 -16.94 14.23 -3.21
C ASP A 159 -15.47 13.93 -3.51
N LEU A 160 -15.06 12.67 -3.35
CA LEU A 160 -13.65 12.28 -3.50
C LEU A 160 -13.13 12.54 -4.93
N GLY A 161 -13.95 12.29 -5.95
CA GLY A 161 -13.59 12.56 -7.34
C GLY A 161 -13.41 14.04 -7.61
N ASP A 162 -14.30 14.89 -7.07
CA ASP A 162 -14.19 16.35 -7.19
C ASP A 162 -12.95 16.90 -6.47
N GLN A 163 -12.64 16.38 -5.27
CA GLN A 163 -11.43 16.74 -4.54
C GLN A 163 -10.16 16.40 -5.34
N TYR A 164 -10.11 15.21 -5.96
CA TYR A 164 -9.00 14.80 -6.81
C TYR A 164 -8.88 15.63 -8.08
N ASN A 165 -9.99 15.85 -8.79
CA ASN A 165 -10.04 16.64 -10.03
C ASN A 165 -9.62 18.10 -9.80
N ALA A 166 -9.73 18.61 -8.56
CA ALA A 166 -9.28 19.95 -8.20
C ALA A 166 -7.79 20.19 -8.48
N PHE A 167 -6.98 19.17 -8.55
CA PHE A 167 -5.54 19.26 -8.79
C PHE A 167 -5.15 19.21 -10.27
N LEU A 168 -6.10 18.91 -11.17
CA LEU A 168 -5.82 18.87 -12.61
C LEU A 168 -5.48 20.26 -13.15
N ASP A 169 -4.57 20.29 -14.10
CA ASP A 169 -4.31 21.49 -14.90
C ASP A 169 -5.39 21.62 -15.96
N CYS A 170 -6.24 22.62 -15.79
CA CYS A 170 -7.41 22.85 -16.63
C CYS A 170 -7.39 24.26 -17.23
N GLU A 171 -8.01 24.41 -18.39
CA GLU A 171 -8.39 25.70 -18.94
C GLU A 171 -9.89 25.96 -18.71
N GLU A 172 -10.25 27.18 -18.39
CA GLU A 172 -11.65 27.59 -18.32
C GLU A 172 -12.16 27.88 -19.75
N ILE A 173 -13.30 27.30 -20.07
CA ILE A 173 -13.91 27.46 -21.39
C ILE A 173 -15.39 27.87 -21.28
N THR A 174 -15.93 28.48 -22.35
CA THR A 174 -17.36 28.67 -22.50
C THR A 174 -18.02 27.45 -23.14
N ALA A 175 -19.34 27.29 -22.98
CA ALA A 175 -20.07 26.18 -23.59
C ALA A 175 -19.92 26.16 -25.14
N GLY A 176 -19.73 27.30 -25.79
CA GLY A 176 -19.51 27.39 -27.24
C GLY A 176 -18.10 26.97 -27.69
N GLN A 177 -17.16 26.83 -26.76
CA GLN A 177 -15.80 26.35 -27.05
C GLN A 177 -15.62 24.84 -26.80
N ALA A 178 -16.62 24.20 -26.23
CA ALA A 178 -16.62 22.75 -26.03
C ALA A 178 -16.74 22.05 -27.39
N LYS A 179 -15.93 21.00 -27.56
CA LYS A 179 -15.91 20.16 -28.77
C LYS A 179 -16.48 18.79 -28.45
N ASP A 180 -16.96 18.12 -29.48
CA ASP A 180 -17.35 16.71 -29.33
C ASP A 180 -16.17 15.85 -28.88
N GLY A 181 -16.40 15.04 -27.84
CA GLY A 181 -15.36 14.22 -27.21
C GLY A 181 -14.52 14.91 -26.13
N ASP A 182 -14.76 16.23 -25.84
CA ASP A 182 -14.12 16.88 -24.70
C ASP A 182 -14.60 16.27 -23.37
N VAL A 183 -13.66 16.02 -22.46
CA VAL A 183 -13.98 15.77 -21.05
C VAL A 183 -14.11 17.10 -20.34
N LEU A 184 -15.25 17.33 -19.70
CA LEU A 184 -15.55 18.59 -19.06
C LEU A 184 -15.87 18.41 -17.58
N ILE A 185 -15.31 19.29 -16.75
CA ILE A 185 -15.54 19.36 -15.32
C ILE A 185 -16.31 20.64 -15.02
N ARG A 186 -17.38 20.54 -14.23
CA ARG A 186 -18.09 21.72 -13.68
C ARG A 186 -17.67 21.91 -12.23
N ARG A 187 -17.09 23.09 -11.95
CA ARG A 187 -16.66 23.45 -10.61
C ARG A 187 -16.94 24.93 -10.32
N GLU A 188 -17.59 25.21 -9.22
CA GLU A 188 -17.91 26.57 -8.78
C GLU A 188 -18.57 27.43 -9.89
N GLY A 189 -19.47 26.81 -10.67
CA GLY A 189 -20.15 27.48 -11.77
C GLY A 189 -19.32 27.63 -13.05
N ARG A 190 -18.04 27.28 -13.03
CA ARG A 190 -17.13 27.34 -14.18
C ARG A 190 -17.14 26.01 -14.95
N LEU A 191 -16.92 26.12 -16.26
CA LEU A 191 -16.71 24.95 -17.13
C LEU A 191 -15.22 24.84 -17.44
N LEU A 192 -14.64 23.72 -17.02
CA LEU A 192 -13.21 23.46 -17.10
C LEU A 192 -12.94 22.31 -18.06
N ARG A 193 -11.93 22.46 -18.90
CA ARG A 193 -11.41 21.40 -19.76
C ARG A 193 -10.01 21.02 -19.26
N PRO A 194 -9.80 19.78 -18.76
CA PRO A 194 -8.48 19.29 -18.37
C PRO A 194 -7.53 19.27 -19.56
N LYS A 195 -6.29 19.70 -19.34
CA LYS A 195 -5.24 19.60 -20.35
C LYS A 195 -4.86 18.16 -20.58
N ARG A 196 -5.01 17.70 -21.82
CA ARG A 196 -4.68 16.36 -22.26
C ARG A 196 -3.43 16.38 -23.10
N LEU A 197 -2.45 15.56 -22.73
CA LEU A 197 -1.21 15.38 -23.49
C LEU A 197 -1.43 14.49 -24.72
N PRO A 198 -0.54 14.53 -25.75
CA PRO A 198 -0.61 13.63 -26.90
C PRO A 198 -0.62 12.13 -26.55
N SER A 199 -0.02 11.76 -25.41
CA SER A 199 -0.02 10.41 -24.84
C SER A 199 -1.35 9.98 -24.20
N ASN A 200 -2.40 10.78 -24.32
CA ASN A 200 -3.69 10.59 -23.64
C ASN A 200 -3.64 10.65 -22.11
N LEU A 201 -2.60 11.22 -21.53
CA LEU A 201 -2.49 11.49 -20.11
C LEU A 201 -3.00 12.89 -19.80
N TYR A 202 -3.48 13.08 -18.58
CA TYR A 202 -3.84 14.38 -18.03
C TYR A 202 -2.74 14.86 -17.09
N GLN A 203 -2.57 16.17 -17.00
CA GLN A 203 -1.52 16.78 -16.20
C GLN A 203 -2.10 17.37 -14.92
N PHE A 204 -1.40 17.17 -13.80
CA PHE A 204 -1.67 17.92 -12.58
C PHE A 204 -0.99 19.30 -12.61
N ARG A 205 -1.57 20.25 -11.88
CA ARG A 205 -0.92 21.55 -11.69
C ARG A 205 0.41 21.39 -10.96
N PRO A 206 1.49 22.02 -11.44
CA PRO A 206 2.77 22.04 -10.74
C PRO A 206 2.62 22.51 -9.28
N GLY A 207 3.40 21.92 -8.39
CA GLY A 207 3.43 22.27 -6.96
C GLY A 207 2.30 21.66 -6.11
N THR A 208 1.41 20.84 -6.70
CA THR A 208 0.30 20.20 -5.96
C THR A 208 0.62 18.83 -5.37
N GLY A 209 1.85 18.35 -5.53
CA GLY A 209 2.24 16.99 -5.10
C GLY A 209 2.03 16.74 -3.61
N ALA A 210 2.46 17.66 -2.75
CA ALA A 210 2.30 17.53 -1.31
C ALA A 210 0.82 17.50 -0.87
N ASP A 211 -0.03 18.34 -1.48
CA ASP A 211 -1.47 18.36 -1.18
C ASP A 211 -2.14 17.06 -1.62
N ARG A 212 -1.73 16.51 -2.76
CA ARG A 212 -2.22 15.22 -3.25
C ARG A 212 -1.76 14.07 -2.34
N CYS A 213 -0.50 14.08 -1.89
CA CYS A 213 -0.02 13.09 -0.91
C CYS A 213 -0.82 13.11 0.40
N VAL A 214 -1.15 14.29 0.91
CA VAL A 214 -1.97 14.42 2.13
C VAL A 214 -3.37 13.88 1.88
N LEU A 215 -3.99 14.20 0.74
CA LEU A 215 -5.31 13.67 0.40
C LEU A 215 -5.29 12.15 0.22
N ASP A 216 -4.30 11.60 -0.50
CA ASP A 216 -4.10 10.15 -0.66
C ASP A 216 -3.98 9.44 0.69
N SER A 217 -3.17 10.01 1.58
CA SER A 217 -2.91 9.46 2.91
C SER A 217 -4.16 9.41 3.77
N ILE A 218 -4.88 10.52 3.87
CA ILE A 218 -6.12 10.62 4.65
C ILE A 218 -7.17 9.65 4.12
N THR A 219 -7.41 9.65 2.81
CA THR A 219 -8.44 8.81 2.19
C THR A 219 -8.08 7.33 2.27
N SER A 220 -6.81 6.96 2.15
CA SER A 220 -6.35 5.58 2.33
C SER A 220 -6.62 5.07 3.75
N LEU A 221 -6.25 5.83 4.78
CA LEU A 221 -6.49 5.47 6.18
C LEU A 221 -7.98 5.37 6.50
N GLN A 222 -8.81 6.26 5.97
CA GLN A 222 -10.26 6.22 6.15
C GLN A 222 -10.94 5.05 5.43
N ASN A 223 -10.22 4.37 4.54
CA ASN A 223 -10.75 3.29 3.70
C ASN A 223 -10.05 1.93 3.91
N GLY A 224 -9.37 1.75 5.03
CA GLY A 224 -8.88 0.45 5.46
C GLY A 224 -7.37 0.25 5.39
N ALA A 225 -6.58 1.27 5.06
CA ALA A 225 -5.14 1.24 5.27
C ALA A 225 -4.78 1.37 6.76
N ASP A 226 -3.68 0.77 7.16
CA ASP A 226 -3.17 0.80 8.53
C ASP A 226 -1.94 1.69 8.65
N LEU A 227 -1.09 1.68 7.64
CA LEU A 227 0.17 2.42 7.59
C LEU A 227 0.30 3.17 6.27
N LEU A 228 1.01 4.27 6.32
CA LEU A 228 1.32 5.10 5.17
C LEU A 228 2.78 4.97 4.77
N TRP A 229 3.05 5.15 3.47
CA TRP A 229 4.37 5.38 2.91
C TRP A 229 4.27 6.54 1.92
N ILE A 230 4.98 7.62 2.19
CA ILE A 230 5.10 8.76 1.27
C ILE A 230 6.42 8.62 0.51
N GLU A 231 6.32 8.38 -0.78
CA GLU A 231 7.50 8.24 -1.63
C GLU A 231 8.11 9.60 -1.93
N THR A 232 9.42 9.72 -1.72
CA THR A 232 10.22 10.93 -1.98
C THR A 232 11.44 10.58 -2.82
N GLU A 233 11.86 11.46 -3.72
CA GLU A 233 13.08 11.28 -4.52
C GLU A 233 14.34 11.32 -3.65
N LYS A 234 14.30 12.09 -2.59
CA LYS A 234 15.39 12.26 -1.61
C LYS A 234 14.79 12.31 -0.20
N PRO A 235 15.55 11.90 0.82
CA PRO A 235 15.08 11.96 2.20
C PRO A 235 14.97 13.43 2.65
N HIS A 236 13.75 13.94 2.68
CA HIS A 236 13.40 15.28 3.18
C HIS A 236 12.53 15.13 4.43
N VAL A 237 13.16 14.95 5.58
CA VAL A 237 12.48 14.71 6.87
C VAL A 237 11.47 15.80 7.19
N GLU A 238 11.82 17.07 7.00
CA GLU A 238 10.95 18.20 7.28
C GLU A 238 9.71 18.23 6.37
N GLN A 239 9.87 17.89 5.10
CA GLN A 239 8.76 17.82 4.14
C GLN A 239 7.80 16.69 4.52
N ILE A 240 8.33 15.52 4.87
CA ILE A 240 7.52 14.37 5.29
C ILE A 240 6.80 14.69 6.61
N ALA A 241 7.51 15.29 7.57
CA ALA A 241 6.92 15.70 8.85
C ALA A 241 5.75 16.67 8.64
N SER A 242 5.95 17.70 7.83
CA SER A 242 4.89 18.68 7.50
C SER A 242 3.66 18.05 6.87
N MET A 243 3.84 17.11 5.94
CA MET A 243 2.72 16.36 5.35
C MET A 243 2.02 15.49 6.39
N MET A 244 2.78 14.79 7.25
CA MET A 244 2.24 13.94 8.30
C MET A 244 1.50 14.74 9.39
N ASP A 245 1.93 15.94 9.72
CA ASP A 245 1.23 16.82 10.64
C ASP A 245 -0.17 17.15 10.10
N ARG A 246 -0.28 17.51 8.83
CA ARG A 246 -1.55 17.75 8.15
C ARG A 246 -2.45 16.49 8.10
N VAL A 247 -1.87 15.32 7.88
CA VAL A 247 -2.61 14.04 7.94
C VAL A 247 -3.15 13.81 9.35
N ARG A 248 -2.36 14.07 10.39
CA ARG A 248 -2.72 13.87 11.79
C ARG A 248 -3.76 14.85 12.32
N GLU A 249 -3.93 15.99 11.69
CA GLU A 249 -5.06 16.89 11.96
C GLU A 249 -6.41 16.21 11.71
N VAL A 250 -6.46 15.27 10.75
CA VAL A 250 -7.67 14.54 10.37
C VAL A 250 -7.69 13.11 10.94
N VAL A 251 -6.54 12.44 10.95
CA VAL A 251 -6.34 11.09 11.46
C VAL A 251 -5.22 11.09 12.52
N PRO A 252 -5.53 11.41 13.79
CA PRO A 252 -4.52 11.68 14.83
C PRO A 252 -3.50 10.57 15.06
N ASN A 253 -3.91 9.31 14.87
CA ASN A 253 -3.05 8.14 15.11
C ASN A 253 -2.35 7.63 13.83
N ALA A 254 -2.30 8.43 12.76
CA ALA A 254 -1.65 8.06 11.52
C ALA A 254 -0.17 7.70 11.73
N LYS A 255 0.24 6.54 11.21
CA LYS A 255 1.60 6.00 11.30
C LYS A 255 2.22 5.95 9.92
N LEU A 256 3.53 6.15 9.87
CA LEU A 256 4.32 6.14 8.64
C LEU A 256 5.36 5.02 8.69
N VAL A 257 5.50 4.31 7.59
CA VAL A 257 6.66 3.49 7.25
C VAL A 257 7.55 4.32 6.34
N TYR A 258 8.84 4.36 6.61
CA TYR A 258 9.80 5.07 5.78
C TYR A 258 10.91 4.13 5.33
N ASN A 259 11.13 4.07 4.01
CA ASN A 259 12.26 3.35 3.43
C ASN A 259 13.41 4.34 3.25
N ASN A 260 14.49 4.13 3.97
CA ASN A 260 15.73 4.92 3.88
C ASN A 260 16.73 4.15 3.01
N SER A 261 16.47 4.13 1.71
CA SER A 261 17.34 3.50 0.72
C SER A 261 18.33 4.51 0.10
#